data_0e9ca434d5b9af7f6a5f5d0be7c1df25
#
_entry.id   0e9ca434d5b9af7f6a5f5d0be7c1df25
#
_cell.length_a   1.000
_cell.length_b   1.000
_cell.length_c   1.000
_cell.angle_alpha   90.00
_cell.angle_beta   90.00
_cell.angle_gamma   90.00
#
_symmetry.space_group_name_H-M   'P 1'
#
loop_
_entity.id
_entity.type
_entity.pdbx_description
1 polymer ?
#
loop_
_entity_poly.entity_id
_entity_poly.type
_entity_poly.pdbx_seq_one_letter_code
_entity_poly.pdbx_strand_id
1 'polypeptide(L)'
;MNCVTGAKRGVTACVILMTFGVALFASATASRAQEHAPYIGIGPVTSAPIGWAEFCVEYAPECDTTPSVPRDVVLSTRAWTELKRINIAVNTSVKPMTDMDHWGVVERWNYPDDGYGDCEDYALQKRKVLMQAGWPREALLMRVVRDHNGNGHAALTVKTDSGEYILDNQTNDVLSWADTGYRGHRERAALARYAARRPVNAARQVAG
;
A
#
# COMPACT_ATOMS: atom_id res chain seq x y z
N MET A 1 -51.86 -5.68 -41.75
CA MET A 1 -53.08 -6.29 -42.33
C MET A 1 -53.99 -6.69 -41.20
N ASN A 2 -55.13 -6.05 -41.21
CA ASN A 2 -56.42 -6.42 -40.70
C ASN A 2 -56.57 -6.84 -39.26
N CYS A 3 -57.17 -6.04 -38.42
CA CYS A 3 -58.55 -5.46 -38.40
C CYS A 3 -59.59 -6.36 -37.72
N VAL A 4 -60.20 -5.76 -36.69
CA VAL A 4 -61.67 -5.59 -36.47
C VAL A 4 -62.32 -6.68 -35.61
N THR A 5 -62.94 -6.41 -34.62
CA THR A 5 -64.11 -5.75 -33.98
C THR A 5 -64.67 -6.71 -32.92
N GLY A 6 -65.28 -6.39 -31.92
CA GLY A 6 -66.18 -5.37 -31.43
C GLY A 6 -67.07 -5.89 -30.32
N ALA A 7 -67.62 -4.96 -29.57
CA ALA A 7 -68.89 -5.00 -28.85
C ALA A 7 -69.00 -5.57 -27.42
N LYS A 8 -69.07 -4.71 -26.45
CA LYS A 8 -70.23 -4.09 -25.75
C LYS A 8 -70.79 -4.89 -24.55
N ARG A 9 -70.83 -4.16 -23.44
CA ARG A 9 -71.85 -4.08 -22.38
C ARG A 9 -71.73 -4.96 -21.13
N GLY A 10 -71.69 -4.22 -20.00
CA GLY A 10 -72.01 -4.71 -18.68
C GLY A 10 -71.41 -3.86 -17.56
N VAL A 11 -72.17 -2.82 -17.17
CA VAL A 11 -71.87 -1.93 -16.04
C VAL A 11 -72.27 -2.72 -14.78
N THR A 12 -71.36 -2.94 -13.86
CA THR A 12 -71.70 -3.16 -12.44
C THR A 12 -70.62 -2.46 -11.62
N ALA A 13 -71.08 -1.35 -10.98
CA ALA A 13 -70.23 -0.60 -10.08
C ALA A 13 -70.12 -1.36 -8.76
N CYS A 14 -68.91 -1.78 -8.45
CA CYS A 14 -68.53 -2.27 -7.13
C CYS A 14 -67.57 -1.22 -6.54
N VAL A 15 -68.11 -0.45 -5.59
CA VAL A 15 -67.34 0.50 -4.80
C VAL A 15 -66.48 -0.30 -3.82
N ILE A 16 -65.22 -0.48 -4.12
CA ILE A 16 -64.24 -0.99 -3.14
C ILE A 16 -63.54 0.21 -2.53
N LEU A 17 -63.82 0.48 -1.26
CA LEU A 17 -63.06 1.41 -0.43
C LEU A 17 -61.65 0.82 -0.27
N MET A 18 -60.71 1.30 -1.05
CA MET A 18 -59.27 1.05 -0.81
C MET A 18 -58.82 2.03 0.29
N THR A 19 -58.63 1.53 1.49
CA THR A 19 -57.85 2.21 2.52
C THR A 19 -56.38 2.20 2.11
N PHE A 20 -55.88 3.33 1.67
CA PHE A 20 -54.45 3.55 1.43
C PHE A 20 -53.73 3.51 2.78
N GLY A 21 -53.18 2.38 3.13
CA GLY A 21 -52.18 2.28 4.18
C GLY A 21 -50.87 2.90 3.69
N VAL A 22 -50.54 4.10 4.14
CA VAL A 22 -49.24 4.71 3.93
C VAL A 22 -48.24 3.93 4.75
N ALA A 23 -47.56 2.96 4.13
CA ALA A 23 -46.40 2.32 4.71
C ALA A 23 -45.23 3.32 4.67
N LEU A 24 -44.93 3.94 5.82
CA LEU A 24 -43.69 4.66 6.02
C LEU A 24 -42.53 3.67 5.96
N PHE A 25 -41.89 3.54 4.80
CA PHE A 25 -40.58 2.93 4.69
C PHE A 25 -39.57 3.85 5.35
N ALA A 26 -39.25 3.63 6.60
CA ALA A 26 -38.08 4.20 7.24
C ALA A 26 -36.84 3.62 6.51
N SER A 27 -36.30 4.40 5.57
CA SER A 27 -35.01 4.09 4.97
C SER A 27 -33.96 4.21 6.06
N ALA A 28 -33.60 3.09 6.68
CA ALA A 28 -32.43 3.00 7.52
C ALA A 28 -31.22 3.26 6.61
N THR A 29 -30.72 4.48 6.61
CA THR A 29 -29.39 4.80 6.08
C THR A 29 -28.41 4.07 6.99
N ALA A 30 -28.00 2.87 6.57
CA ALA A 30 -26.86 2.20 7.17
C ALA A 30 -25.67 3.16 6.97
N SER A 31 -25.31 3.85 8.04
CA SER A 31 -24.02 4.54 8.13
C SER A 31 -22.97 3.45 7.94
N ARG A 32 -22.37 3.38 6.74
CA ARG A 32 -21.15 2.60 6.54
C ARG A 32 -20.15 3.25 7.47
N ALA A 33 -19.90 2.61 8.61
CA ALA A 33 -18.72 2.87 9.39
C ALA A 33 -17.57 2.78 8.38
N GLN A 34 -16.80 3.85 8.24
CA GLN A 34 -15.60 3.87 7.42
C GLN A 34 -14.67 2.86 8.08
N GLU A 35 -14.61 1.64 7.53
CA GLU A 35 -13.67 0.65 7.98
C GLU A 35 -12.29 1.24 7.77
N HIS A 36 -11.62 1.56 8.87
CA HIS A 36 -10.22 1.95 8.83
C HIS A 36 -9.45 0.80 8.20
N ALA A 37 -8.56 1.12 7.25
CA ALA A 37 -7.70 0.13 6.65
C ALA A 37 -6.95 -0.62 7.77
N PRO A 38 -7.00 -1.96 7.82
CA PRO A 38 -6.43 -2.68 8.95
C PRO A 38 -4.92 -2.46 9.01
N TYR A 39 -4.41 -2.39 10.23
CA TYR A 39 -2.98 -2.42 10.46
C TYR A 39 -2.47 -3.86 10.30
N ILE A 40 -1.30 -3.99 9.70
CA ILE A 40 -0.65 -5.28 9.56
C ILE A 40 -0.23 -5.80 10.94
N GLY A 41 -0.61 -7.01 11.23
CA GLY A 41 -0.25 -7.68 12.49
C GLY A 41 1.28 -7.78 12.62
N ILE A 42 1.76 -7.64 13.89
CA ILE A 42 3.18 -7.78 14.17
C ILE A 42 3.55 -9.25 14.22
N GLY A 43 4.52 -9.64 13.40
CA GLY A 43 5.16 -10.93 13.48
C GLY A 43 6.38 -10.96 14.41
N PRO A 44 7.04 -12.11 14.54
CA PRO A 44 8.34 -12.20 15.20
C PRO A 44 9.37 -11.34 14.47
N VAL A 45 10.42 -10.96 15.18
CA VAL A 45 11.55 -10.22 14.58
C VAL A 45 12.28 -11.17 13.63
N THR A 46 12.44 -10.76 12.38
CA THR A 46 13.23 -11.48 11.37
C THR A 46 14.51 -10.71 11.04
N SER A 47 15.44 -11.37 10.33
CA SER A 47 16.62 -10.69 9.77
C SER A 47 16.20 -9.77 8.64
N ALA A 48 16.90 -8.64 8.48
CA ALA A 48 16.73 -7.80 7.30
C ALA A 48 17.13 -8.57 6.04
N PRO A 49 16.48 -8.31 4.89
CA PRO A 49 16.95 -8.79 3.61
C PRO A 49 18.40 -8.37 3.36
N ILE A 50 19.16 -9.21 2.65
CA ILE A 50 20.58 -8.93 2.40
C ILE A 50 20.74 -7.61 1.62
N GLY A 51 19.92 -7.38 0.60
CA GLY A 51 19.95 -6.15 -0.19
C GLY A 51 19.75 -4.89 0.66
N TRP A 52 18.84 -4.93 1.67
CA TRP A 52 18.74 -3.81 2.62
C TRP A 52 20.00 -3.63 3.45
N ALA A 53 20.63 -4.72 3.91
CA ALA A 53 21.85 -4.61 4.72
C ALA A 53 22.99 -3.99 3.90
N GLU A 54 23.11 -4.34 2.63
CA GLU A 54 24.08 -3.78 1.68
C GLU A 54 23.76 -2.31 1.34
N PHE A 55 22.49 -1.99 1.09
CA PHE A 55 21.99 -0.62 0.93
C PHE A 55 22.41 0.27 2.13
N CYS A 56 22.28 -0.25 3.35
CA CYS A 56 22.68 0.49 4.55
C CYS A 56 24.20 0.72 4.68
N VAL A 57 25.02 -0.06 4.01
CA VAL A 57 26.46 0.21 3.94
C VAL A 57 26.75 1.39 3.01
N GLU A 58 26.05 1.45 1.89
CA GLU A 58 26.24 2.52 0.89
C GLU A 58 25.52 3.81 1.31
N TYR A 59 24.30 3.70 1.85
CA TYR A 59 23.44 4.82 2.22
C TYR A 59 23.20 4.89 3.74
N ALA A 60 24.27 4.86 4.53
CA ALA A 60 24.19 4.79 6.00
C ALA A 60 23.20 5.80 6.64
N PRO A 61 23.09 7.06 6.21
CA PRO A 61 22.10 8.00 6.75
C PRO A 61 20.64 7.57 6.56
N GLU A 62 20.36 6.76 5.53
CA GLU A 62 19.01 6.23 5.27
C GLU A 62 18.59 5.17 6.29
N CYS A 63 19.55 4.54 6.92
CA CYS A 63 19.38 3.45 7.88
C CYS A 63 19.62 3.87 9.32
N ASP A 64 19.91 5.15 9.57
CA ASP A 64 20.04 5.68 10.91
C ASP A 64 18.70 5.51 11.65
N THR A 65 18.75 4.75 12.73
CA THR A 65 17.61 4.43 13.58
C THR A 65 17.71 5.13 14.92
N THR A 66 18.14 6.38 14.94
CA THR A 66 18.02 7.18 16.15
C THR A 66 16.58 7.02 16.68
N PRO A 67 16.39 6.58 17.93
CA PRO A 67 15.06 6.35 18.46
C PRO A 67 14.22 7.62 18.32
N SER A 68 13.26 7.61 17.42
CA SER A 68 12.26 8.66 17.30
C SER A 68 10.92 8.12 17.77
N VAL A 69 10.10 9.02 18.28
CA VAL A 69 8.73 8.65 18.66
C VAL A 69 7.98 8.24 17.40
N PRO A 70 7.41 7.03 17.34
CA PRO A 70 6.60 6.62 16.20
C PRO A 70 5.52 7.66 15.92
N ARG A 71 5.47 8.17 14.70
CA ARG A 71 4.46 9.13 14.26
C ARG A 71 3.71 8.52 13.09
N ASP A 72 2.45 8.22 13.32
CA ASP A 72 1.54 7.92 12.23
C ASP A 72 1.16 9.25 11.55
N VAL A 73 1.03 9.22 10.23
CA VAL A 73 0.67 10.42 9.46
C VAL A 73 -0.84 10.62 9.53
N VAL A 74 -1.28 11.86 9.79
CA VAL A 74 -2.70 12.21 9.66
C VAL A 74 -3.10 12.16 8.19
N LEU A 75 -3.99 11.22 7.84
CA LEU A 75 -4.42 10.99 6.46
C LEU A 75 -5.46 12.03 6.01
N SER A 76 -5.02 13.26 5.83
CA SER A 76 -5.84 14.32 5.24
C SER A 76 -6.05 14.11 3.74
N THR A 77 -7.03 14.79 3.15
CA THR A 77 -7.23 14.81 1.68
C THR A 77 -5.96 15.23 0.93
N ARG A 78 -5.19 16.19 1.48
CA ARG A 78 -3.91 16.61 0.91
C ARG A 78 -2.89 15.49 0.95
N ALA A 79 -2.73 14.82 2.10
CA ALA A 79 -1.81 13.69 2.26
C ALA A 79 -2.17 12.55 1.30
N TRP A 80 -3.45 12.21 1.20
CA TRP A 80 -3.93 11.20 0.26
C TRP A 80 -3.62 11.54 -1.21
N THR A 81 -3.83 12.78 -1.60
CA THR A 81 -3.53 13.25 -2.96
C THR A 81 -2.04 13.19 -3.24
N GLU A 82 -1.21 13.52 -2.26
CA GLU A 82 0.25 13.47 -2.37
C GLU A 82 0.76 12.04 -2.52
N LEU A 83 0.25 11.08 -1.74
CA LEU A 83 0.58 9.65 -1.88
C LEU A 83 0.30 9.15 -3.30
N LYS A 84 -0.90 9.42 -3.81
CA LYS A 84 -1.27 9.03 -5.18
C LYS A 84 -0.36 9.65 -6.23
N ARG A 85 -0.10 10.95 -6.10
CA ARG A 85 0.77 11.67 -7.05
C ARG A 85 2.18 11.10 -7.06
N ILE A 86 2.75 10.82 -5.89
CA ILE A 86 4.11 10.28 -5.78
C ILE A 86 4.16 8.85 -6.31
N ASN A 87 3.16 8.00 -5.99
CA ASN A 87 3.11 6.63 -6.51
C ASN A 87 3.14 6.63 -8.04
N ILE A 88 2.24 7.40 -8.67
CA ILE A 88 2.16 7.51 -10.13
C ILE A 88 3.44 8.09 -10.72
N ALA A 89 3.99 9.17 -10.12
CA ALA A 89 5.17 9.84 -10.66
C ALA A 89 6.38 8.90 -10.69
N VAL A 90 6.64 8.17 -9.61
CA VAL A 90 7.75 7.20 -9.57
C VAL A 90 7.51 6.04 -10.51
N ASN A 91 6.29 5.47 -10.53
CA ASN A 91 5.95 4.38 -11.46
C ASN A 91 6.10 4.77 -12.93
N THR A 92 5.94 6.05 -13.24
CA THR A 92 6.10 6.56 -14.61
C THR A 92 7.56 6.87 -14.96
N SER A 93 8.34 7.34 -13.99
CA SER A 93 9.72 7.82 -14.23
C SER A 93 10.75 6.68 -14.24
N VAL A 94 10.51 5.61 -13.50
CA VAL A 94 11.40 4.43 -13.45
C VAL A 94 10.91 3.39 -14.43
N LYS A 95 11.83 2.76 -15.15
CA LYS A 95 11.56 1.65 -16.09
C LYS A 95 11.92 0.34 -15.41
N PRO A 96 11.08 -0.70 -15.53
CA PRO A 96 11.35 -1.98 -14.88
C PRO A 96 12.58 -2.66 -15.50
N MET A 97 13.51 -3.05 -14.65
CA MET A 97 14.69 -3.83 -15.00
C MET A 97 15.11 -4.64 -13.78
N THR A 98 15.32 -5.94 -13.94
CA THR A 98 15.77 -6.80 -12.84
C THR A 98 17.23 -6.52 -12.52
N ASP A 99 17.64 -6.77 -11.29
CA ASP A 99 19.04 -6.66 -10.88
C ASP A 99 19.98 -7.53 -11.71
N MET A 100 19.51 -8.71 -12.12
CA MET A 100 20.27 -9.61 -12.96
C MET A 100 20.52 -9.01 -14.35
N ASP A 101 19.52 -8.34 -14.94
CA ASP A 101 19.66 -7.70 -16.25
C ASP A 101 20.45 -6.38 -16.18
N HIS A 102 20.36 -5.71 -15.03
CA HIS A 102 20.94 -4.38 -14.83
C HIS A 102 22.41 -4.46 -14.36
N TRP A 103 22.67 -5.29 -13.34
CA TRP A 103 23.92 -5.35 -12.62
C TRP A 103 24.63 -6.69 -12.70
N GLY A 104 23.95 -7.73 -13.23
CA GLY A 104 24.47 -9.11 -13.27
C GLY A 104 24.50 -9.79 -11.89
N VAL A 105 23.73 -9.30 -10.92
CA VAL A 105 23.61 -9.87 -9.57
C VAL A 105 22.18 -10.25 -9.28
N VAL A 106 21.96 -11.06 -8.24
CA VAL A 106 20.61 -11.57 -7.93
C VAL A 106 19.76 -10.54 -7.19
N GLU A 107 20.38 -9.69 -6.39
CA GLU A 107 19.70 -8.75 -5.50
C GLU A 107 20.61 -7.56 -5.22
N ARG A 108 20.17 -6.34 -5.50
CA ARG A 108 20.90 -5.11 -5.22
C ARG A 108 19.93 -3.94 -5.02
N TRP A 109 19.71 -3.57 -3.79
CA TRP A 109 18.88 -2.42 -3.46
C TRP A 109 19.62 -1.11 -3.69
N ASN A 110 19.13 -0.26 -4.57
CA ASN A 110 19.71 1.06 -4.85
C ASN A 110 18.64 2.09 -5.24
N TYR A 111 19.03 3.34 -5.35
CA TYR A 111 18.17 4.33 -5.97
C TYR A 111 18.24 4.20 -7.49
N PRO A 112 17.10 4.29 -8.19
CA PRO A 112 17.04 4.21 -9.67
C PRO A 112 17.47 5.54 -10.31
N ASP A 113 18.69 6.01 -10.02
CA ASP A 113 19.19 7.31 -10.45
C ASP A 113 19.44 7.37 -11.97
N ASP A 114 19.59 6.23 -12.63
CA ASP A 114 19.69 6.09 -14.09
C ASP A 114 18.35 5.86 -14.78
N GLY A 115 17.25 5.78 -14.00
CA GLY A 115 15.88 5.59 -14.48
C GLY A 115 15.47 4.14 -14.67
N TYR A 116 16.23 3.16 -14.17
CA TYR A 116 15.90 1.75 -14.19
C TYR A 116 15.93 1.16 -12.79
N GLY A 117 15.13 0.11 -12.54
CA GLY A 117 15.11 -0.59 -11.27
C GLY A 117 13.99 -1.61 -11.17
N ASP A 118 14.00 -2.40 -10.10
CA ASP A 118 12.92 -3.33 -9.81
C ASP A 118 12.13 -2.96 -8.54
N CYS A 119 11.42 -3.87 -7.90
CA CYS A 119 10.37 -3.51 -6.94
C CYS A 119 10.89 -2.72 -5.74
N GLU A 120 12.04 -3.08 -5.18
CA GLU A 120 12.63 -2.38 -4.03
C GLU A 120 13.15 -0.99 -4.39
N ASP A 121 13.71 -0.81 -5.58
CA ASP A 121 14.21 0.48 -6.05
C ASP A 121 13.09 1.50 -6.20
N TYR A 122 11.94 1.05 -6.76
CA TYR A 122 10.73 1.88 -6.78
C TYR A 122 10.26 2.24 -5.36
N ALA A 123 10.28 1.30 -4.45
CA ALA A 123 9.85 1.54 -3.08
C ALA A 123 10.80 2.49 -2.34
N LEU A 124 12.12 2.34 -2.53
CA LEU A 124 13.16 3.24 -2.02
C LEU A 124 12.98 4.65 -2.56
N GLN A 125 12.75 4.79 -3.87
CA GLN A 125 12.56 6.10 -4.50
C GLN A 125 11.30 6.80 -3.98
N LYS A 126 10.19 6.09 -3.84
CA LYS A 126 8.96 6.65 -3.25
C LYS A 126 9.20 7.11 -1.81
N ARG A 127 9.91 6.31 -1.02
CA ARG A 127 10.29 6.63 0.35
C ARG A 127 11.14 7.90 0.39
N LYS A 128 12.18 8.01 -0.45
CA LYS A 128 13.06 9.19 -0.58
C LYS A 128 12.26 10.45 -0.88
N VAL A 129 11.37 10.39 -1.88
CA VAL A 129 10.53 11.54 -2.29
C VAL A 129 9.58 11.96 -1.19
N LEU A 130 8.95 11.02 -0.49
CA LEU A 130 8.07 11.31 0.65
C LEU A 130 8.84 11.95 1.81
N MET A 131 10.03 11.45 2.17
CA MET A 131 10.87 12.07 3.20
C MET A 131 11.28 13.50 2.82
N GLN A 132 11.62 13.74 1.56
CA GLN A 132 11.91 15.09 1.04
C GLN A 132 10.70 16.02 1.11
N ALA A 133 9.48 15.47 0.99
CA ALA A 133 8.23 16.20 1.17
C ALA A 133 7.85 16.41 2.65
N GLY A 134 8.69 15.98 3.59
CA GLY A 134 8.49 16.18 5.03
C GLY A 134 7.72 15.05 5.74
N TRP A 135 7.51 13.91 5.09
CA TRP A 135 6.89 12.76 5.72
C TRP A 135 7.84 12.12 6.75
N PRO A 136 7.35 11.72 7.92
CA PRO A 136 8.18 11.12 8.94
C PRO A 136 8.70 9.75 8.49
N ARG A 137 10.00 9.55 8.62
CA ARG A 137 10.68 8.29 8.25
C ARG A 137 10.04 7.06 8.90
N GLU A 138 9.60 7.20 10.13
CA GLU A 138 9.01 6.14 10.95
C GLU A 138 7.67 5.63 10.42
N ALA A 139 7.00 6.45 9.61
CA ALA A 139 5.76 6.07 8.94
C ALA A 139 6.00 5.42 7.57
N LEU A 140 7.23 5.41 7.07
CA LEU A 140 7.61 4.95 5.73
C LEU A 140 8.42 3.65 5.81
N LEU A 141 7.73 2.53 5.72
CA LEU A 141 8.31 1.22 5.98
C LEU A 141 8.53 0.44 4.69
N MET A 142 9.78 0.02 4.44
CA MET A 142 10.06 -0.97 3.40
C MET A 142 9.50 -2.32 3.82
N ARG A 143 8.79 -3.00 2.94
CA ARG A 143 8.15 -4.28 3.23
C ARG A 143 8.41 -5.27 2.12
N VAL A 144 8.86 -6.47 2.50
CA VAL A 144 8.97 -7.62 1.61
C VAL A 144 7.78 -8.53 1.83
N VAL A 145 7.11 -8.90 0.75
CA VAL A 145 5.88 -9.69 0.74
C VAL A 145 5.96 -10.81 -0.29
N ARG A 146 4.92 -11.62 -0.37
CA ARG A 146 4.64 -12.49 -1.51
C ARG A 146 3.52 -11.88 -2.33
N ASP A 147 3.75 -11.69 -3.61
CA ASP A 147 2.73 -11.19 -4.54
C ASP A 147 1.63 -12.24 -4.82
N HIS A 148 0.70 -11.90 -5.70
CA HIS A 148 -0.40 -12.79 -6.08
C HIS A 148 0.07 -14.11 -6.69
N ASN A 149 1.25 -14.12 -7.32
CA ASN A 149 1.85 -15.30 -7.95
C ASN A 149 2.73 -16.09 -6.96
N GLY A 150 2.94 -15.56 -5.75
CA GLY A 150 3.79 -16.15 -4.73
C GLY A 150 5.27 -15.77 -4.87
N ASN A 151 5.62 -14.85 -5.76
CA ASN A 151 6.98 -14.33 -5.90
C ASN A 151 7.33 -13.38 -4.76
N GLY A 152 8.63 -13.27 -4.44
CA GLY A 152 9.15 -12.21 -3.57
C GLY A 152 8.86 -10.85 -4.20
N HIS A 153 8.43 -9.89 -3.38
CA HIS A 153 8.10 -8.55 -3.84
C HIS A 153 8.35 -7.52 -2.73
N ALA A 154 8.83 -6.35 -3.10
CA ALA A 154 9.03 -5.24 -2.18
C ALA A 154 8.09 -4.08 -2.49
N ALA A 155 7.52 -3.47 -1.46
CA ALA A 155 6.66 -2.31 -1.59
C ALA A 155 6.86 -1.34 -0.42
N LEU A 156 6.48 -0.08 -0.61
CA LEU A 156 6.48 0.91 0.45
C LEU A 156 5.16 0.87 1.21
N THR A 157 5.22 0.67 2.51
CA THR A 157 4.08 0.81 3.41
C THR A 157 4.12 2.18 4.08
N VAL A 158 3.01 2.89 4.02
CA VAL A 158 2.82 4.17 4.71
C VAL A 158 1.86 3.98 5.88
N LYS A 159 2.32 4.28 7.10
CA LYS A 159 1.51 4.24 8.31
C LYS A 159 0.78 5.56 8.51
N THR A 160 -0.52 5.47 8.71
CA THR A 160 -1.38 6.62 8.96
C THR A 160 -2.29 6.37 10.16
N ASP A 161 -2.94 7.42 10.65
CA ASP A 161 -3.99 7.35 11.68
C ASP A 161 -5.25 6.57 11.21
N SER A 162 -5.36 6.34 9.90
CA SER A 162 -6.49 5.64 9.28
C SER A 162 -6.13 4.24 8.77
N GLY A 163 -4.93 3.74 9.08
CA GLY A 163 -4.44 2.42 8.68
C GLY A 163 -3.13 2.45 7.88
N GLU A 164 -2.76 1.31 7.32
CA GLU A 164 -1.54 1.16 6.52
C GLU A 164 -1.89 1.07 5.03
N TYR A 165 -1.22 1.88 4.23
CA TYR A 165 -1.41 1.98 2.78
C TYR A 165 -0.14 1.59 2.03
N ILE A 166 -0.31 0.97 0.88
CA ILE A 166 0.78 0.43 0.06
C ILE A 166 0.94 1.28 -1.20
N LEU A 167 2.17 1.71 -1.43
CA LEU A 167 2.62 2.31 -2.68
C LEU A 167 3.47 1.29 -3.41
N ASP A 168 3.01 0.89 -4.60
CA ASP A 168 3.52 -0.25 -5.34
C ASP A 168 3.88 0.10 -6.77
N ASN A 169 4.87 -0.59 -7.35
CA ASN A 169 5.19 -0.46 -8.76
C ASN A 169 4.27 -1.30 -9.68
N GLN A 170 3.57 -2.30 -9.13
CA GLN A 170 2.64 -3.14 -9.88
C GLN A 170 1.29 -2.46 -10.14
N THR A 171 0.97 -1.36 -9.41
CA THR A 171 -0.25 -0.57 -9.60
C THR A 171 -0.02 0.91 -9.33
N ASN A 172 -0.76 1.76 -10.03
CA ASN A 172 -0.79 3.19 -9.75
C ASN A 172 -1.71 3.56 -8.58
N ASP A 173 -2.59 2.65 -8.18
CA ASP A 173 -3.48 2.86 -7.06
C ASP A 173 -2.73 2.70 -5.74
N VAL A 174 -3.05 3.57 -4.79
CA VAL A 174 -2.63 3.42 -3.39
C VAL A 174 -3.71 2.60 -2.70
N LEU A 175 -3.37 1.38 -2.32
CA LEU A 175 -4.30 0.43 -1.74
C LEU A 175 -4.12 0.34 -0.22
N SER A 176 -5.19 0.05 0.51
CA SER A 176 -5.03 -0.42 1.88
C SER A 176 -4.31 -1.77 1.88
N TRP A 177 -3.59 -2.10 2.93
CA TRP A 177 -2.96 -3.42 3.04
C TRP A 177 -3.94 -4.57 2.78
N ALA A 178 -5.15 -4.46 3.31
CA ALA A 178 -6.18 -5.51 3.18
C ALA A 178 -6.61 -5.75 1.72
N ASP A 179 -6.52 -4.71 0.90
CA ASP A 179 -6.97 -4.75 -0.49
C ASP A 179 -5.87 -5.19 -1.46
N THR A 180 -4.61 -5.31 -1.00
CA THR A 180 -3.51 -5.72 -1.89
C THR A 180 -3.55 -7.19 -2.26
N GLY A 181 -4.21 -8.03 -1.48
CA GLY A 181 -4.17 -9.48 -1.65
C GLY A 181 -2.79 -10.12 -1.44
N TYR A 182 -1.80 -9.34 -1.00
CA TYR A 182 -0.46 -9.85 -0.70
C TYR A 182 -0.50 -10.80 0.48
N ARG A 183 0.25 -11.89 0.35
CA ARG A 183 0.49 -12.79 1.47
C ARG A 183 1.74 -12.29 2.18
N GLY A 184 1.53 -11.63 3.31
CA GLY A 184 2.63 -11.15 4.11
C GLY A 184 3.23 -12.29 4.91
N HIS A 185 4.55 -12.44 4.89
CA HIS A 185 5.19 -12.72 6.15
C HIS A 185 4.75 -11.61 7.10
N ARG A 186 4.38 -11.95 8.32
CA ARG A 186 4.06 -11.00 9.40
C ARG A 186 5.34 -10.25 9.81
N GLU A 187 6.02 -9.70 8.81
CA GLU A 187 7.25 -8.97 9.00
C GLU A 187 6.90 -7.53 9.30
N ARG A 188 7.03 -7.22 10.56
CA ARG A 188 7.22 -5.82 10.93
C ARG A 188 8.55 -5.36 10.38
N ALA A 189 8.57 -4.17 9.89
CA ALA A 189 9.68 -3.23 9.85
C ALA A 189 10.89 -3.62 10.75
N ALA A 190 11.44 -4.80 10.51
CA ALA A 190 12.74 -5.19 11.05
C ALA A 190 13.82 -4.21 10.56
N LEU A 191 13.54 -3.53 9.45
CA LEU A 191 14.47 -2.60 8.83
C LEU A 191 14.80 -1.41 9.73
N ALA A 192 13.84 -0.85 10.46
CA ALA A 192 14.11 0.24 11.39
C ALA A 192 14.82 -0.21 12.68
N ARG A 193 14.77 -1.49 13.05
CA ARG A 193 15.36 -2.02 14.29
C ARG A 193 16.66 -2.78 14.09
N TYR A 194 16.99 -3.17 12.87
CA TYR A 194 18.21 -3.93 12.59
C TYR A 194 19.46 -3.10 12.81
N ALA A 195 19.46 -1.84 12.41
CA ALA A 195 20.58 -0.93 12.63
C ALA A 195 20.86 -0.67 14.13
N ALA A 196 19.85 -0.74 14.99
CA ALA A 196 20.00 -0.50 16.42
C ALA A 196 20.71 -1.64 17.19
N ARG A 197 20.97 -2.80 16.58
CA ARG A 197 21.52 -3.98 17.26
C ARG A 197 22.88 -4.47 16.77
N ARG A 198 23.52 -3.84 15.80
CA ARG A 198 24.89 -4.20 15.44
C ARG A 198 25.90 -3.34 16.16
N PRO A 199 26.72 -3.91 17.07
CA PRO A 199 27.94 -3.24 17.48
C PRO A 199 28.89 -3.16 16.22
N VAL A 200 29.60 -2.07 16.12
CA VAL A 200 30.52 -1.64 15.05
C VAL A 200 31.70 -2.62 14.77
N ASN A 201 31.63 -3.89 15.16
CA ASN A 201 32.75 -4.82 15.14
C ASN A 201 32.71 -5.87 14.00
N ALA A 202 31.83 -5.74 12.98
CA ALA A 202 31.82 -6.71 11.89
C ALA A 202 32.86 -6.46 10.77
N ALA A 203 33.59 -5.34 10.83
CA ALA A 203 34.63 -4.98 9.85
C ALA A 203 36.00 -5.65 10.08
N ARG A 204 36.15 -6.61 11.01
CA ARG A 204 37.46 -7.18 11.36
C ARG A 204 37.62 -8.68 11.10
N GLN A 205 36.72 -9.33 10.37
CA GLN A 205 36.79 -10.79 10.13
C GLN A 205 36.90 -11.20 8.65
N VAL A 206 37.34 -10.30 7.77
CA VAL A 206 37.66 -10.67 6.37
C VAL A 206 39.11 -10.28 6.03
N ALA A 207 40.02 -10.44 6.98
CA ALA A 207 41.46 -10.37 6.72
C ALA A 207 42.15 -11.42 7.63
N GLY A 208 42.22 -12.65 7.13
CA GLY A 208 42.92 -13.78 7.73
C GLY A 208 42.85 -14.96 6.80
#